data_82615b53c9a65a16a108ff621c193a0f
#
_entry.id   82615b53c9a65a16a108ff621c193a0f
#
_cell.length_a   1.000
_cell.length_b   1.000
_cell.length_c   1.000
_cell.angle_alpha   90.00
_cell.angle_beta   90.00
_cell.angle_gamma   90.00
#
_symmetry.space_group_name_H-M   'P 1'
#
loop_
_entity.id
_entity.type
_entity.pdbx_description
1 polymer ?
#
loop_
_entity_poly.entity_id
_entity_poly.type
_entity_poly.pdbx_seq_one_letter_code
_entity_poly.pdbx_strand_id
1 'polypeptide(L)'
;MACCAASVYRLMDWSPHLLDTIVVSGSTYFKESIDQISKEDYEFSLENLNIDCSMDTINFVVHIEHVCYGKLYRVPTFNRMNLSEALIYFFSHYQFGIVSVRKRSLAIGFCPSHDGGYFMYDCQEKDHPLFPKQQGASYMLRTRHLQVLLYCVVVTLNVPFYNIDFSIHKVEMLREGATVENEEEEGGEEGGA
;
A
#
# COMPACT_ATOMS: atom_id res chain seq x y z
N MET A 1 4.16 -3.60 -4.69
CA MET A 1 5.36 -2.77 -5.00
C MET A 1 5.37 -1.41 -4.29
N ALA A 2 4.37 -0.55 -4.37
CA ALA A 2 4.42 0.76 -3.71
C ALA A 2 4.62 0.69 -2.18
N CYS A 3 4.00 -0.29 -1.51
CA CYS A 3 4.23 -0.54 -0.09
C CYS A 3 5.68 -0.98 0.18
N CYS A 4 6.25 -1.83 -0.67
CA CYS A 4 7.67 -2.23 -0.59
C CYS A 4 8.60 -1.03 -0.76
N ALA A 5 8.33 -0.18 -1.76
CA ALA A 5 9.08 1.06 -1.94
C ALA A 5 9.01 1.97 -0.69
N ALA A 6 7.82 2.12 -0.09
CA ALA A 6 7.62 2.95 1.10
C ALA A 6 8.30 2.39 2.36
N SER A 7 8.60 1.10 2.40
CA SER A 7 9.35 0.49 3.51
C SER A 7 10.86 0.73 3.42
N VAL A 8 11.37 1.11 2.24
CA VAL A 8 12.82 1.27 1.98
C VAL A 8 13.20 2.72 1.70
N TYR A 9 12.36 3.44 0.95
CA TYR A 9 12.64 4.82 0.54
C TYR A 9 11.74 5.79 1.31
N ARG A 10 12.33 6.91 1.74
CA ARG A 10 11.53 8.00 2.32
C ARG A 10 10.58 8.57 1.28
N LEU A 11 9.35 8.89 1.67
CA LEU A 11 8.33 9.40 0.74
C LEU A 11 8.78 10.68 0.00
N MET A 12 9.68 11.47 0.60
CA MET A 12 10.23 12.68 -0.02
C MET A 12 11.22 12.40 -1.16
N ASP A 13 11.81 11.22 -1.17
CA ASP A 13 12.81 10.82 -2.16
C ASP A 13 12.17 10.11 -3.38
N TRP A 14 10.85 10.01 -3.42
CA TRP A 14 10.16 9.39 -4.55
C TRP A 14 10.27 10.30 -5.79
N SER A 15 11.05 9.83 -6.74
CA SER A 15 11.31 10.48 -8.03
C SER A 15 10.43 9.85 -9.14
N PRO A 16 10.27 10.50 -10.29
CA PRO A 16 9.62 9.88 -11.45
C PRO A 16 10.23 8.53 -11.81
N HIS A 17 11.54 8.38 -11.73
CA HIS A 17 12.23 7.12 -11.99
C HIS A 17 11.82 6.02 -11.02
N LEU A 18 11.71 6.32 -9.71
CA LEU A 18 11.22 5.35 -8.73
C LEU A 18 9.76 4.96 -8.99
N LEU A 19 8.91 5.93 -9.38
CA LEU A 19 7.52 5.62 -9.74
C LEU A 19 7.44 4.67 -10.94
N ASP A 20 8.26 4.87 -11.96
CA ASP A 20 8.35 3.96 -13.13
C ASP A 20 8.84 2.57 -12.71
N THR A 21 9.85 2.51 -11.84
CA THR A 21 10.36 1.25 -11.28
C THR A 21 9.25 0.49 -10.54
N ILE A 22 8.45 1.18 -9.72
CA ILE A 22 7.31 0.58 -9.00
C ILE A 22 6.29 -0.02 -9.98
N VAL A 23 5.98 0.68 -11.07
CA VAL A 23 5.05 0.19 -12.11
C VAL A 23 5.60 -1.05 -12.81
N VAL A 24 6.85 -1.00 -13.25
CA VAL A 24 7.49 -2.10 -13.99
C VAL A 24 7.60 -3.35 -13.11
N SER A 25 8.20 -3.21 -11.91
CA SER A 25 8.34 -4.32 -10.97
C SER A 25 6.99 -4.88 -10.52
N GLY A 26 6.00 -4.00 -10.30
CA GLY A 26 4.64 -4.41 -9.96
C GLY A 26 3.94 -5.19 -11.07
N SER A 27 4.14 -4.80 -12.33
CA SER A 27 3.60 -5.51 -13.49
C SER A 27 4.23 -6.90 -13.67
N THR A 28 5.54 -6.99 -13.46
CA THR A 28 6.28 -8.27 -13.52
C THR A 28 5.80 -9.21 -12.41
N TYR A 29 5.80 -8.74 -11.17
CA TYR A 29 5.32 -9.49 -10.01
C TYR A 29 3.88 -10.01 -10.20
N PHE A 30 2.98 -9.16 -10.71
CA PHE A 30 1.60 -9.56 -10.97
C PHE A 30 1.49 -10.65 -12.04
N LYS A 31 2.24 -10.54 -13.14
CA LYS A 31 2.26 -11.55 -14.20
C LYS A 31 2.78 -12.89 -13.69
N GLU A 32 3.90 -12.88 -12.97
CA GLU A 32 4.50 -14.08 -12.39
C GLU A 32 3.55 -14.75 -11.40
N SER A 33 2.85 -13.96 -10.56
CA SER A 33 1.85 -14.49 -9.63
C SER A 33 0.67 -15.15 -10.34
N ILE A 34 0.16 -14.55 -11.43
CA ILE A 34 -0.95 -15.14 -12.21
C ILE A 34 -0.51 -16.42 -12.94
N ASP A 35 0.70 -16.44 -13.48
CA ASP A 35 1.19 -17.62 -14.20
C ASP A 35 1.35 -18.84 -13.28
N GLN A 36 1.54 -18.63 -11.99
CA GLN A 36 1.63 -19.68 -10.97
C GLN A 36 0.26 -20.15 -10.46
N ILE A 37 -0.76 -19.29 -10.50
CA ILE A 37 -2.13 -19.68 -10.14
C ILE A 37 -2.61 -20.60 -11.28
N SER A 38 -2.66 -21.93 -10.99
CA SER A 38 -3.15 -22.90 -11.96
C SER A 38 -4.53 -22.51 -12.47
N LYS A 39 -4.77 -22.69 -13.76
CA LYS A 39 -5.99 -22.25 -14.49
C LYS A 39 -7.28 -22.94 -14.04
N GLU A 40 -7.24 -23.74 -13.00
CA GLU A 40 -8.37 -24.48 -12.48
C GLU A 40 -9.01 -23.72 -11.32
N ASP A 41 -10.09 -23.02 -11.61
CA ASP A 41 -11.19 -22.65 -10.71
C ASP A 41 -10.96 -21.65 -9.58
N TYR A 42 -10.00 -20.73 -9.64
CA TYR A 42 -9.90 -19.70 -8.60
C TYR A 42 -10.25 -18.31 -9.11
N GLU A 43 -11.24 -17.70 -8.48
CA GLU A 43 -11.47 -16.26 -8.55
C GLU A 43 -10.20 -15.55 -8.05
N PHE A 44 -9.62 -14.66 -8.86
CA PHE A 44 -8.42 -13.92 -8.50
C PHE A 44 -8.61 -13.14 -7.20
N SER A 45 -7.77 -13.41 -6.20
CA SER A 45 -7.69 -12.66 -4.96
C SER A 45 -6.28 -12.10 -4.77
N LEU A 46 -6.18 -10.92 -4.12
CA LEU A 46 -4.88 -10.34 -3.76
C LEU A 46 -4.08 -11.23 -2.81
N GLU A 47 -4.75 -12.05 -2.01
CA GLU A 47 -4.14 -12.98 -1.05
C GLU A 47 -3.44 -14.16 -1.75
N ASN A 48 -3.76 -14.39 -3.03
CA ASN A 48 -3.18 -15.48 -3.82
C ASN A 48 -1.94 -15.04 -4.62
N LEU A 49 -1.47 -13.79 -4.45
CA LEU A 49 -0.24 -13.34 -5.07
C LEU A 49 0.97 -14.04 -4.44
N ASN A 50 2.06 -14.16 -5.21
CA ASN A 50 3.30 -14.73 -4.72
C ASN A 50 3.77 -14.04 -3.45
N ILE A 51 4.35 -14.80 -2.54
CA ILE A 51 4.96 -14.23 -1.33
C ILE A 51 6.29 -13.56 -1.63
N ASP A 52 7.03 -14.06 -2.63
CA ASP A 52 8.33 -13.50 -3.00
C ASP A 52 8.15 -12.48 -4.11
N CYS A 53 8.72 -11.31 -3.93
CA CYS A 53 8.76 -10.27 -4.93
C CYS A 53 10.07 -9.48 -4.90
N SER A 54 10.43 -8.89 -6.02
CA SER A 54 11.64 -8.07 -6.13
C SER A 54 11.34 -6.71 -6.75
N MET A 55 12.08 -5.71 -6.29
CA MET A 55 12.09 -4.37 -6.85
C MET A 55 13.55 -3.92 -6.99
N ASP A 56 13.99 -3.71 -8.23
CA ASP A 56 15.41 -3.56 -8.57
C ASP A 56 16.24 -4.74 -8.02
N THR A 57 17.16 -4.44 -7.10
CA THR A 57 18.05 -5.42 -6.45
C THR A 57 17.57 -5.84 -5.06
N ILE A 58 16.39 -5.38 -4.63
CA ILE A 58 15.86 -5.64 -3.29
C ILE A 58 14.78 -6.69 -3.38
N ASN A 59 14.95 -7.78 -2.63
CA ASN A 59 13.98 -8.84 -2.49
C ASN A 59 13.15 -8.64 -1.22
N PHE A 60 11.88 -9.00 -1.32
CA PHE A 60 10.91 -8.92 -0.23
C PHE A 60 10.12 -10.22 -0.14
N VAL A 61 9.82 -10.62 1.08
CA VAL A 61 8.76 -11.57 1.40
C VAL A 61 7.52 -10.77 1.77
N VAL A 62 6.42 -10.92 1.03
CA VAL A 62 5.21 -10.10 1.16
C VAL A 62 4.02 -10.97 1.53
N HIS A 63 3.29 -10.58 2.56
CA HIS A 63 2.02 -11.18 2.93
C HIS A 63 0.89 -10.16 2.77
N ILE A 64 -0.14 -10.54 2.03
CA ILE A 64 -1.33 -9.73 1.81
C ILE A 64 -2.51 -10.44 2.43
N GLU A 65 -3.24 -9.76 3.32
CA GLU A 65 -4.37 -10.33 4.03
C GLU A 65 -5.53 -9.35 4.11
N HIS A 66 -6.74 -9.85 3.91
CA HIS A 66 -7.95 -9.07 4.04
C HIS A 66 -8.16 -8.64 5.51
N VAL A 67 -8.42 -7.34 5.73
CA VAL A 67 -8.59 -6.78 7.07
C VAL A 67 -9.99 -6.27 7.31
N CYS A 68 -10.53 -5.49 6.38
CA CYS A 68 -11.86 -4.93 6.54
C CYS A 68 -12.53 -4.66 5.20
N TYR A 69 -13.85 -4.67 5.23
CA TYR A 69 -14.70 -4.33 4.09
C TYR A 69 -15.89 -3.48 4.53
N GLY A 70 -16.49 -2.82 3.58
CA GLY A 70 -17.64 -1.99 3.86
C GLY A 70 -18.21 -1.30 2.64
N LYS A 71 -18.91 -0.22 2.88
CA LYS A 71 -19.48 0.64 1.82
C LYS A 71 -18.94 2.05 1.96
N LEU A 72 -18.57 2.69 0.84
CA LEU A 72 -17.86 3.97 0.82
C LEU A 72 -18.52 5.06 1.68
N TYR A 73 -19.84 5.22 1.60
CA TYR A 73 -20.54 6.37 2.17
C TYR A 73 -21.62 6.03 3.19
N ARG A 74 -21.88 4.76 3.46
CA ARG A 74 -23.01 4.41 4.33
C ARG A 74 -22.65 4.47 5.80
N VAL A 75 -23.62 4.90 6.63
CA VAL A 75 -23.60 4.70 8.07
C VAL A 75 -23.38 3.20 8.34
N PRO A 76 -22.44 2.83 9.21
CA PRO A 76 -22.11 1.44 9.45
C PRO A 76 -23.31 0.68 10.02
N THR A 77 -23.46 -0.52 9.54
CA THR A 77 -24.27 -1.56 10.18
C THR A 77 -23.35 -2.46 10.98
N PHE A 78 -23.88 -3.26 11.89
CA PHE A 78 -23.14 -4.05 12.89
C PHE A 78 -21.86 -4.77 12.38
N ASN A 79 -21.73 -5.03 11.06
CA ASN A 79 -20.57 -5.72 10.47
C ASN A 79 -19.96 -5.00 9.27
N ARG A 80 -20.27 -3.73 9.03
CA ARG A 80 -19.78 -3.00 7.87
C ARG A 80 -19.39 -1.58 8.24
N MET A 81 -18.15 -1.21 7.96
CA MET A 81 -17.62 0.13 8.17
C MET A 81 -17.89 1.00 6.94
N ASN A 82 -17.96 2.31 7.13
CA ASN A 82 -17.70 3.24 6.03
C ASN A 82 -16.18 3.40 5.82
N LEU A 83 -15.77 4.00 4.70
CA LEU A 83 -14.35 4.11 4.38
C LEU A 83 -13.56 4.91 5.43
N SER A 84 -14.15 5.94 6.02
CA SER A 84 -13.50 6.75 7.06
C SER A 84 -13.19 5.91 8.31
N GLU A 85 -14.14 5.17 8.79
CA GLU A 85 -13.97 4.28 9.96
C GLU A 85 -12.97 3.16 9.65
N ALA A 86 -13.06 2.58 8.45
CA ALA A 86 -12.14 1.54 8.02
C ALA A 86 -10.68 2.04 7.95
N LEU A 87 -10.45 3.25 7.45
CA LEU A 87 -9.10 3.84 7.41
C LEU A 87 -8.58 4.17 8.82
N ILE A 88 -9.46 4.66 9.72
CA ILE A 88 -9.08 4.91 11.13
C ILE A 88 -8.68 3.58 11.79
N TYR A 89 -9.52 2.55 11.65
CA TYR A 89 -9.23 1.22 12.17
C TYR A 89 -7.93 0.67 11.58
N PHE A 90 -7.79 0.74 10.26
CA PHE A 90 -6.62 0.23 9.55
C PHE A 90 -5.32 0.86 10.07
N PHE A 91 -5.21 2.17 10.08
CA PHE A 91 -3.99 2.87 10.50
C PHE A 91 -3.75 2.85 12.02
N SER A 92 -4.71 2.40 12.81
CA SER A 92 -4.49 2.11 14.23
C SER A 92 -3.78 0.78 14.47
N HIS A 93 -3.74 -0.12 13.48
CA HIS A 93 -3.22 -1.47 13.62
C HIS A 93 -2.14 -1.82 12.57
N TYR A 94 -2.19 -1.20 11.40
CA TYR A 94 -1.36 -1.55 10.24
C TYR A 94 -0.75 -0.32 9.61
N GLN A 95 0.37 -0.53 8.95
CA GLN A 95 1.15 0.57 8.35
C GLN A 95 0.91 0.69 6.84
N PHE A 96 0.83 -0.42 6.13
CA PHE A 96 0.73 -0.47 4.67
C PHE A 96 -0.43 -1.35 4.22
N GLY A 97 -1.11 -0.94 3.16
CA GLY A 97 -2.23 -1.70 2.63
C GLY A 97 -2.67 -1.31 1.24
N ILE A 98 -3.71 -2.01 0.80
CA ILE A 98 -4.35 -1.83 -0.50
C ILE A 98 -5.84 -1.61 -0.27
N VAL A 99 -6.36 -0.48 -0.73
CA VAL A 99 -7.80 -0.21 -0.83
C VAL A 99 -8.27 -0.63 -2.19
N SER A 100 -9.25 -1.53 -2.24
CA SER A 100 -9.83 -2.01 -3.49
C SER A 100 -11.32 -1.67 -3.58
N VAL A 101 -11.72 -1.14 -4.73
CA VAL A 101 -13.11 -0.83 -5.08
C VAL A 101 -13.37 -1.30 -6.50
N ARG A 102 -14.23 -2.29 -6.68
CA ARG A 102 -14.44 -2.95 -7.97
C ARG A 102 -13.11 -3.46 -8.56
N LYS A 103 -12.74 -2.97 -9.75
CA LYS A 103 -11.49 -3.32 -10.47
C LYS A 103 -10.35 -2.33 -10.25
N ARG A 104 -10.46 -1.45 -9.26
CA ARG A 104 -9.45 -0.43 -8.94
C ARG A 104 -8.86 -0.68 -7.57
N SER A 105 -7.55 -0.62 -7.49
CA SER A 105 -6.80 -0.75 -6.24
C SER A 105 -5.81 0.39 -6.11
N LEU A 106 -5.71 0.92 -4.90
CA LEU A 106 -4.78 1.98 -4.53
C LEU A 106 -3.92 1.46 -3.39
N ALA A 107 -2.61 1.65 -3.48
CA ALA A 107 -1.76 1.44 -2.31
C ALA A 107 -1.90 2.62 -1.36
N ILE A 108 -1.99 2.32 -0.07
CA ILE A 108 -2.04 3.31 1.01
C ILE A 108 -1.01 2.95 2.08
N GLY A 109 -0.54 3.93 2.80
CA GLY A 109 0.36 3.66 3.92
C GLY A 109 0.59 4.87 4.81
N PHE A 110 1.26 4.61 5.93
CA PHE A 110 1.70 5.61 6.88
C PHE A 110 3.17 5.40 7.24
N CYS A 111 4.01 6.41 6.99
CA CYS A 111 5.41 6.41 7.36
C CYS A 111 5.60 7.34 8.57
N PRO A 112 6.03 6.83 9.74
CA PRO A 112 6.06 7.61 10.99
C PRO A 112 7.22 8.61 11.09
N SER A 113 8.13 8.66 10.11
CA SER A 113 9.26 9.59 10.12
C SER A 113 8.82 11.06 10.10
N HIS A 114 9.71 11.97 10.51
CA HIS A 114 9.46 13.40 10.51
C HIS A 114 8.98 13.93 9.13
N ASP A 115 9.57 13.39 8.05
CA ASP A 115 9.23 13.71 6.66
C ASP A 115 8.23 12.72 6.04
N GLY A 116 7.68 11.84 6.85
CA GLY A 116 6.72 10.82 6.45
C GLY A 116 5.29 11.36 6.35
N GLY A 117 4.35 10.58 6.87
CA GLY A 117 2.92 10.84 6.85
C GLY A 117 2.16 9.76 6.09
N TYR A 118 0.91 10.03 5.83
CA TYR A 118 0.07 9.16 5.00
C TYR A 118 0.43 9.33 3.53
N PHE A 119 0.38 8.24 2.78
CA PHE A 119 0.49 8.30 1.32
C PHE A 119 -0.58 7.45 0.64
N MET A 120 -0.84 7.79 -0.60
CA MET A 120 -1.62 7.01 -1.55
C MET A 120 -0.84 6.95 -2.86
N TYR A 121 -0.81 5.77 -3.47
CA TYR A 121 -0.20 5.57 -4.78
C TYR A 121 -1.22 4.93 -5.73
N ASP A 122 -1.35 5.50 -6.92
CA ASP A 122 -2.14 4.96 -8.04
C ASP A 122 -1.21 4.67 -9.22
N CYS A 123 -1.14 3.40 -9.62
CA CYS A 123 -0.35 2.98 -10.78
C CYS A 123 -1.03 3.26 -12.11
N GLN A 124 -2.31 3.63 -12.12
CA GLN A 124 -3.03 3.92 -13.35
C GLN A 124 -2.66 5.32 -13.85
N GLU A 125 -2.39 5.42 -15.13
CA GLU A 125 -2.22 6.70 -15.78
C GLU A 125 -3.47 7.56 -15.61
N LYS A 126 -3.28 8.79 -15.16
CA LYS A 126 -4.32 9.78 -15.00
C LYS A 126 -4.04 10.96 -15.89
N ASP A 127 -4.96 11.19 -16.82
CA ASP A 127 -4.98 12.41 -17.61
C ASP A 127 -5.60 13.58 -16.82
N HIS A 128 -6.27 14.47 -17.53
CA HIS A 128 -6.97 15.60 -16.94
C HIS A 128 -8.00 15.16 -15.84
N PRO A 129 -8.08 15.87 -14.71
CA PRO A 129 -7.44 17.17 -14.44
C PRO A 129 -6.05 17.11 -13.81
N LEU A 130 -5.53 15.94 -13.44
CA LEU A 130 -4.25 15.81 -12.74
C LEU A 130 -3.05 16.04 -13.66
N PHE A 131 -3.15 15.53 -14.89
CA PHE A 131 -2.13 15.68 -15.91
C PHE A 131 -2.74 16.22 -17.21
N PRO A 132 -1.96 16.86 -18.07
CA PRO A 132 -2.39 17.22 -19.42
C PRO A 132 -2.82 15.97 -20.18
N LYS A 133 -3.71 16.13 -21.17
CA LYS A 133 -4.15 15.03 -22.02
C LYS A 133 -2.95 14.32 -22.65
N GLN A 134 -2.98 12.98 -22.65
CA GLN A 134 -1.93 12.10 -23.18
C GLN A 134 -0.56 12.23 -22.46
N GLN A 135 -0.52 12.80 -21.29
CA GLN A 135 0.66 12.87 -20.43
C GLN A 135 0.38 12.25 -19.05
N GLY A 136 -0.61 11.38 -18.99
CA GLY A 136 -0.96 10.68 -17.77
C GLY A 136 0.21 9.84 -17.26
N ALA A 137 0.34 9.79 -15.95
CA ALA A 137 1.37 9.01 -15.26
C ALA A 137 0.82 8.39 -13.99
N SER A 138 1.51 7.38 -13.49
CA SER A 138 1.35 6.95 -12.11
C SER A 138 1.76 8.08 -11.17
N TYR A 139 1.13 8.16 -10.01
CA TYR A 139 1.45 9.24 -9.07
C TYR A 139 1.32 8.81 -7.62
N MET A 140 2.04 9.51 -6.76
CA MET A 140 1.97 9.39 -5.32
C MET A 140 1.51 10.71 -4.71
N LEU A 141 0.56 10.65 -3.81
CA LEU A 141 0.14 11.76 -2.96
C LEU A 141 0.58 11.51 -1.52
N ARG A 142 1.13 12.55 -0.89
CA ARG A 142 1.52 12.53 0.52
C ARG A 142 0.75 13.59 1.29
N THR A 143 0.32 13.24 2.50
CA THR A 143 -0.34 14.17 3.42
C THR A 143 -0.02 13.83 4.87
N ARG A 144 -0.11 14.82 5.76
CA ARG A 144 0.00 14.60 7.21
C ARG A 144 -1.33 14.28 7.89
N HIS A 145 -2.44 14.38 7.16
CA HIS A 145 -3.78 14.26 7.72
C HIS A 145 -4.56 13.12 7.09
N LEU A 146 -5.05 12.20 7.91
CA LEU A 146 -5.85 11.07 7.47
C LEU A 146 -7.11 11.50 6.70
N GLN A 147 -7.75 12.61 7.11
CA GLN A 147 -8.93 13.14 6.42
C GLN A 147 -8.62 13.59 4.98
N VAL A 148 -7.42 14.13 4.76
CA VAL A 148 -6.97 14.50 3.41
C VAL A 148 -6.70 13.25 2.59
N LEU A 149 -6.08 12.23 3.18
CA LEU A 149 -5.92 10.93 2.50
C LEU A 149 -7.28 10.35 2.09
N LEU A 150 -8.25 10.31 3.00
CA LEU A 150 -9.61 9.84 2.71
C LEU A 150 -10.21 10.57 1.51
N TYR A 151 -10.12 11.90 1.49
CA TYR A 151 -10.61 12.71 0.38
C TYR A 151 -9.90 12.34 -0.93
N CYS A 152 -8.57 12.23 -0.93
CA CYS A 152 -7.78 11.85 -2.09
C CYS A 152 -8.15 10.46 -2.61
N VAL A 153 -8.33 9.48 -1.73
CA VAL A 153 -8.76 8.12 -2.10
C VAL A 153 -10.11 8.16 -2.80
N VAL A 154 -11.11 8.85 -2.22
CA VAL A 154 -12.45 8.95 -2.80
C VAL A 154 -12.43 9.62 -4.16
N VAL A 155 -11.72 10.75 -4.30
CA VAL A 155 -11.61 11.48 -5.57
C VAL A 155 -10.89 10.64 -6.63
N THR A 156 -9.80 9.97 -6.23
CA THR A 156 -9.01 9.14 -7.16
C THR A 156 -9.80 7.94 -7.67
N LEU A 157 -10.54 7.28 -6.79
CA LEU A 157 -11.40 6.16 -7.18
C LEU A 157 -12.48 6.60 -8.18
N ASN A 158 -12.82 7.90 -8.20
CA ASN A 158 -13.81 8.48 -9.10
C ASN A 158 -15.11 7.67 -9.16
N VAL A 159 -15.56 7.26 -7.98
CA VAL A 159 -16.78 6.47 -7.87
C VAL A 159 -17.95 7.43 -7.82
N PRO A 160 -18.86 7.39 -8.78
CA PRO A 160 -20.08 8.20 -8.72
C PRO A 160 -20.82 7.85 -7.43
N PHE A 161 -21.63 8.78 -6.92
CA PHE A 161 -22.35 8.81 -5.63
C PHE A 161 -23.07 7.52 -5.19
N TYR A 162 -22.73 6.37 -5.76
CA TYR A 162 -23.26 5.07 -5.36
C TYR A 162 -22.49 4.51 -4.19
N ASN A 163 -23.23 3.95 -3.27
CA ASN A 163 -22.69 3.30 -2.09
C ASN A 163 -22.07 1.94 -2.44
N ILE A 164 -20.86 1.98 -2.97
CA ILE A 164 -20.12 0.83 -3.52
C ILE A 164 -19.35 0.13 -2.42
N ASP A 165 -19.22 -1.18 -2.53
CA ASP A 165 -18.41 -2.00 -1.63
C ASP A 165 -16.92 -1.71 -1.88
N PHE A 166 -16.17 -1.68 -0.77
CA PHE A 166 -14.71 -1.63 -0.76
C PHE A 166 -14.15 -2.73 0.13
N SER A 167 -12.91 -3.08 -0.08
CA SER A 167 -12.09 -3.90 0.82
C SER A 167 -10.76 -3.23 1.09
N ILE A 168 -10.19 -3.48 2.26
CA ILE A 168 -8.82 -3.09 2.60
C ILE A 168 -8.06 -4.36 2.99
N HIS A 169 -6.90 -4.54 2.35
CA HIS A 169 -5.94 -5.60 2.66
C HIS A 169 -4.72 -4.97 3.30
N LYS A 170 -4.21 -5.54 4.38
CA LYS A 170 -2.88 -5.19 4.90
C LYS A 170 -1.81 -5.77 3.99
N VAL A 171 -0.66 -5.12 3.96
CA VAL A 171 0.55 -5.59 3.29
C VAL A 171 1.66 -5.59 4.33
N GLU A 172 2.08 -6.77 4.72
CA GLU A 172 3.24 -6.98 5.58
C GLU A 172 4.40 -7.43 4.71
N MET A 173 5.58 -6.88 4.94
CA MET A 173 6.76 -7.20 4.14
C MET A 173 8.01 -7.27 4.99
N LEU A 174 8.86 -8.22 4.63
CA LEU A 174 10.20 -8.37 5.18
C LEU A 174 11.21 -8.24 4.03
N ARG A 175 12.22 -7.41 4.24
CA ARG A 175 13.35 -7.31 3.30
C ARG A 175 14.29 -8.48 3.53
N GLU A 176 14.60 -9.23 2.47
CA GLU A 176 15.63 -10.27 2.55
C GLU A 176 17.01 -9.65 2.75
N GLY A 177 17.81 -10.26 3.61
CA GLY A 177 19.18 -9.81 3.91
C GLY A 177 19.29 -8.65 4.90
N ALA A 178 18.20 -8.18 5.50
CA ALA A 178 18.27 -7.35 6.69
C ALA A 178 18.65 -8.23 7.90
N THR A 179 19.92 -8.36 8.18
CA THR A 179 20.38 -8.91 9.46
C THR A 179 19.84 -8.03 10.57
N VAL A 180 19.11 -8.64 11.50
CA VAL A 180 18.77 -8.00 12.77
C VAL A 180 20.10 -7.78 13.50
N GLU A 181 20.62 -6.56 13.45
CA GLU A 181 21.70 -6.15 14.36
C GLU A 181 21.08 -6.19 15.76
N ASN A 182 21.35 -7.29 16.48
CA ASN A 182 21.13 -7.35 17.92
C ASN A 182 22.04 -6.29 18.52
N GLU A 183 21.48 -5.22 19.01
CA GLU A 183 22.15 -4.34 19.96
C GLU A 183 22.44 -5.19 21.21
N GLU A 184 23.63 -5.80 21.25
CA GLU A 184 24.22 -6.32 22.48
C GLU A 184 24.50 -5.08 23.35
N GLU A 185 23.64 -4.86 24.35
CA GLU A 185 23.93 -3.98 25.48
C GLU A 185 25.20 -4.51 26.15
N GLU A 186 26.34 -3.89 25.85
CA GLU A 186 27.53 -3.99 26.68
C GLU A 186 27.19 -3.43 28.07
N GLY A 187 26.78 -4.31 28.94
CA GLY A 187 26.73 -4.06 30.39
C GLY A 187 28.14 -3.83 30.92
N GLY A 188 28.52 -2.57 30.99
CA GLY A 188 29.75 -2.16 31.71
C GLY A 188 29.62 -2.45 33.19
N GLU A 189 30.30 -3.51 33.67
CA GLU A 189 30.60 -3.69 35.07
C GLU A 189 31.61 -2.63 35.50
N GLU A 190 31.15 -1.60 36.20
CA GLU A 190 32.04 -0.80 37.06
C GLU A 190 32.27 -1.52 38.39
N GLY A 191 33.39 -2.22 38.44
CA GLY A 191 33.94 -2.73 39.68
C GLY A 191 34.49 -1.61 40.57
N GLY A 192 33.85 -1.40 41.71
CA GLY A 192 34.33 -0.54 42.75
C GLY A 192 35.50 -1.18 43.51
N ALA A 193 36.49 -0.36 43.83
CA ALA A 193 37.46 -0.55 44.91
C ALA A 193 37.39 0.64 45.86
#